data_61052ac06032fee829c3818cd96b5e61
#
_entry.id   61052ac06032fee829c3818cd96b5e61
#
_cell.length_a   1.000
_cell.length_b   1.000
_cell.length_c   1.000
_cell.angle_alpha   90.00
_cell.angle_beta   90.00
_cell.angle_gamma   90.00
#
_symmetry.space_group_name_H-M   'P 1'
#
loop_
_entity.id
_entity.type
_entity.pdbx_description
1 polymer ?
#
loop_
_entity_poly.entity_id
_entity_poly.type
_entity_poly.pdbx_seq_one_letter_code
_entity_poly.pdbx_strand_id
1 'polypeptide(L)'
;ITKDALNEYLTIEDKGFYPDYDRFLLYLLLYGCVFRKVYYDSITKKPISRFIIPEDFLVDNNCSSILESNRLTHIRYLSKREILLNMQDGTFRSVALDYLKSTNNIVDTEENDLKEDDVNSGIDISAYSTLSRFKFYETHEYLDLNEFFDSGDTWELDSNSLPSPYVITRCGLSNKIVSIIPNWQEDDPTRTRINCFVHYNLFPGFDI
;
A
#
# COMPACT_ATOMS: atom_id res chain seq x y z
N ILE A 1 -20.24 -25.63 -8.12
CA ILE A 1 -18.85 -25.91 -7.67
C ILE A 1 -18.12 -24.58 -7.39
N THR A 2 -18.09 -23.64 -8.33
CA THR A 2 -17.36 -22.37 -8.15
C THR A 2 -17.95 -21.50 -7.03
N LYS A 3 -19.27 -21.44 -6.91
CA LYS A 3 -19.97 -20.68 -5.85
C LYS A 3 -19.66 -21.25 -4.47
N ASP A 4 -19.71 -22.56 -4.34
CA ASP A 4 -19.49 -23.23 -3.05
C ASP A 4 -18.04 -23.11 -2.61
N ALA A 5 -17.08 -23.27 -3.53
CA ALA A 5 -15.66 -23.07 -3.27
C ALA A 5 -15.33 -21.61 -2.89
N LEU A 6 -15.95 -20.62 -3.55
CA LEU A 6 -15.77 -19.21 -3.20
C LEU A 6 -16.37 -18.93 -1.82
N ASN A 7 -17.55 -19.45 -1.54
CA ASN A 7 -18.18 -19.27 -0.24
C ASN A 7 -17.36 -19.91 0.90
N GLU A 8 -16.85 -21.11 0.68
CA GLU A 8 -15.94 -21.79 1.62
C GLU A 8 -14.67 -20.96 1.87
N TYR A 9 -14.05 -20.47 0.79
CA TYR A 9 -12.86 -19.60 0.90
C TYR A 9 -13.14 -18.36 1.76
N LEU A 10 -14.20 -17.61 1.46
CA LEU A 10 -14.53 -16.36 2.15
C LEU A 10 -14.99 -16.56 3.59
N THR A 11 -15.63 -17.70 3.89
CA THR A 11 -16.22 -17.93 5.23
C THR A 11 -15.31 -18.70 6.17
N ILE A 12 -14.49 -19.61 5.65
CA ILE A 12 -13.67 -20.53 6.45
C ILE A 12 -12.19 -20.21 6.36
N GLU A 13 -11.67 -19.99 5.14
CA GLU A 13 -10.24 -19.80 4.95
C GLU A 13 -9.78 -18.36 5.23
N ASP A 14 -10.50 -17.35 4.75
CA ASP A 14 -10.18 -15.95 5.04
C ASP A 14 -10.89 -15.46 6.30
N LYS A 15 -10.33 -15.77 7.46
CA LYS A 15 -10.86 -15.34 8.77
C LYS A 15 -10.93 -13.82 8.92
N GLY A 16 -10.20 -13.07 8.11
CA GLY A 16 -10.21 -11.61 8.10
C GLY A 16 -11.32 -11.00 7.27
N PHE A 17 -12.04 -11.79 6.46
CA PHE A 17 -13.02 -11.28 5.51
C PHE A 17 -14.19 -10.55 6.19
N TYR A 18 -14.83 -11.17 7.18
CA TYR A 18 -16.00 -10.57 7.84
C TYR A 18 -15.67 -9.28 8.60
N PRO A 19 -14.65 -9.23 9.46
CA PRO A 19 -14.27 -7.97 10.12
C PRO A 19 -13.90 -6.87 9.14
N ASP A 20 -13.24 -7.21 8.04
CA ASP A 20 -12.88 -6.26 6.97
C ASP A 20 -14.13 -5.77 6.23
N TYR A 21 -15.10 -6.66 5.99
CA TYR A 21 -16.34 -6.35 5.32
C TYR A 21 -17.28 -5.49 6.18
N ASP A 22 -17.36 -5.74 7.48
CA ASP A 22 -18.11 -4.91 8.43
C ASP A 22 -17.57 -3.48 8.46
N ARG A 23 -16.25 -3.32 8.48
CA ARG A 23 -15.61 -2.01 8.37
C ARG A 23 -15.90 -1.34 7.02
N PHE A 24 -15.80 -2.09 5.93
CA PHE A 24 -16.15 -1.62 4.60
C PHE A 24 -17.58 -1.05 4.55
N LEU A 25 -18.58 -1.76 5.07
CA LEU A 25 -19.96 -1.31 5.09
C LEU A 25 -20.15 -0.05 5.94
N LEU A 26 -19.53 -0.01 7.11
CA LEU A 26 -19.58 1.17 7.98
C LEU A 26 -19.01 2.41 7.28
N TYR A 27 -17.84 2.29 6.68
CA TYR A 27 -17.21 3.41 6.00
C TYR A 27 -17.93 3.82 4.72
N LEU A 28 -18.55 2.86 3.99
CA LEU A 28 -19.38 3.17 2.84
C LEU A 28 -20.57 4.06 3.22
N LEU A 29 -21.19 3.79 4.37
CA LEU A 29 -22.29 4.63 4.89
C LEU A 29 -21.80 6.00 5.35
N LEU A 30 -20.60 6.10 5.92
CA LEU A 30 -20.06 7.37 6.45
C LEU A 30 -19.53 8.29 5.37
N TYR A 31 -18.79 7.76 4.39
CA TYR A 31 -18.09 8.53 3.36
C TYR A 31 -18.82 8.57 2.02
N GLY A 32 -19.80 7.67 1.81
CA GLY A 32 -20.52 7.54 0.54
C GLY A 32 -19.74 6.81 -0.54
N CYS A 33 -18.42 6.68 -0.41
CA CYS A 33 -17.55 5.93 -1.30
C CYS A 33 -16.43 5.24 -0.51
N VAL A 34 -15.96 4.10 -1.00
CA VAL A 34 -14.86 3.33 -0.41
C VAL A 34 -14.10 2.55 -1.46
N PHE A 35 -12.90 2.11 -1.09
CA PHE A 35 -12.01 1.39 -1.98
C PHE A 35 -11.65 0.01 -1.41
N ARG A 36 -11.38 -0.93 -2.30
CA ARG A 36 -10.77 -2.22 -1.95
C ARG A 36 -9.57 -2.47 -2.84
N LYS A 37 -8.53 -3.09 -2.27
CA LYS A 37 -7.39 -3.59 -3.01
C LYS A 37 -7.52 -5.11 -3.14
N VAL A 38 -7.49 -5.60 -4.38
CA VAL A 38 -7.52 -7.04 -4.70
C VAL A 38 -6.18 -7.40 -5.33
N TYR A 39 -5.46 -8.31 -4.71
CA TYR A 39 -4.13 -8.72 -5.17
C TYR A 39 -3.81 -10.15 -4.75
N TYR A 40 -2.81 -10.73 -5.38
CA TYR A 40 -2.25 -12.01 -4.96
C TYR A 40 -1.06 -11.75 -4.04
N ASP A 41 -1.10 -12.30 -2.83
CA ASP A 41 -0.01 -12.17 -1.87
C ASP A 41 1.01 -13.28 -2.08
N SER A 42 2.23 -12.93 -2.46
CA SER A 42 3.33 -13.86 -2.72
C SER A 42 3.77 -14.61 -1.47
N ILE A 43 3.62 -14.00 -0.30
CA ILE A 43 4.04 -14.57 0.98
C ILE A 43 3.06 -15.65 1.45
N THR A 44 1.77 -15.36 1.46
CA THR A 44 0.72 -16.29 1.88
C THR A 44 0.23 -17.19 0.76
N LYS A 45 0.62 -16.89 -0.50
CA LYS A 45 0.19 -17.59 -1.73
C LYS A 45 -1.32 -17.70 -1.87
N LYS A 46 -2.02 -16.61 -1.52
CA LYS A 46 -3.48 -16.53 -1.57
C LYS A 46 -3.93 -15.22 -2.23
N PRO A 47 -5.07 -15.22 -2.94
CA PRO A 47 -5.73 -13.98 -3.33
C PRO A 47 -6.24 -13.27 -2.08
N ILE A 48 -5.99 -11.97 -1.99
CA ILE A 48 -6.40 -11.15 -0.86
C ILE A 48 -7.25 -9.99 -1.38
N SER A 49 -8.36 -9.72 -0.67
CA SER A 49 -9.16 -8.52 -0.88
C SER A 49 -9.25 -7.77 0.44
N ARG A 50 -8.73 -6.54 0.48
CA ARG A 50 -8.69 -5.71 1.69
C ARG A 50 -9.38 -4.39 1.46
N PHE A 51 -10.14 -3.96 2.44
CA PHE A 51 -10.70 -2.63 2.53
C PHE A 51 -9.58 -1.59 2.72
N ILE A 52 -9.71 -0.46 2.02
CA ILE A 52 -8.85 0.70 2.17
C ILE A 52 -9.68 1.84 2.75
N ILE A 53 -9.21 2.42 3.83
CA ILE A 53 -9.81 3.62 4.42
C ILE A 53 -9.67 4.76 3.40
N PRO A 54 -10.75 5.52 3.08
CA PRO A 54 -10.69 6.58 2.07
C PRO A 54 -9.57 7.61 2.31
N GLU A 55 -9.24 7.90 3.55
CA GLU A 55 -8.15 8.80 3.95
C GLU A 55 -6.75 8.28 3.57
N ASP A 56 -6.60 6.95 3.42
CA ASP A 56 -5.35 6.30 3.02
C ASP A 56 -5.25 6.06 1.52
N PHE A 57 -6.20 6.57 0.73
CA PHE A 57 -6.21 6.40 -0.72
C PHE A 57 -6.26 7.75 -1.43
N LEU A 58 -5.18 8.07 -2.15
CA LEU A 58 -5.02 9.33 -2.87
C LEU A 58 -5.18 9.08 -4.36
N VAL A 59 -6.05 9.83 -4.97
CA VAL A 59 -6.36 9.78 -6.40
C VAL A 59 -6.01 11.14 -7.03
N ASP A 60 -5.69 11.13 -8.31
CA ASP A 60 -5.41 12.36 -9.06
C ASP A 60 -6.65 13.27 -9.09
N ASN A 61 -6.46 14.57 -8.85
CA ASN A 61 -7.56 15.53 -8.70
C ASN A 61 -8.34 15.79 -10.02
N ASN A 62 -7.80 15.37 -11.15
CA ASN A 62 -8.36 15.66 -12.48
C ASN A 62 -8.95 14.41 -13.15
N CYS A 63 -9.20 13.32 -12.45
CA CYS A 63 -9.76 12.11 -13.04
C CYS A 63 -11.24 11.95 -12.69
N SER A 64 -12.02 11.45 -13.63
CA SER A 64 -13.44 11.11 -13.44
C SER A 64 -13.61 9.71 -12.84
N SER A 65 -12.60 8.85 -12.95
CA SER A 65 -12.62 7.47 -12.47
C SER A 65 -11.23 7.03 -12.07
N ILE A 66 -11.14 6.11 -11.10
CA ILE A 66 -9.85 5.51 -10.71
C ILE A 66 -9.17 4.75 -11.87
N LEU A 67 -9.93 4.32 -12.88
CA LEU A 67 -9.39 3.65 -14.07
C LEU A 67 -8.65 4.61 -14.98
N GLU A 68 -9.10 5.86 -15.06
CA GLU A 68 -8.52 6.93 -15.87
C GLU A 68 -7.39 7.68 -15.17
N SER A 69 -7.28 7.52 -13.85
CA SER A 69 -6.25 8.19 -13.07
C SER A 69 -4.85 7.72 -13.48
N ASN A 70 -3.98 8.66 -13.81
CA ASN A 70 -2.58 8.37 -14.11
C ASN A 70 -1.81 7.92 -12.87
N ARG A 71 -2.22 8.39 -11.69
CA ARG A 71 -1.56 8.14 -10.42
C ARG A 71 -2.55 7.79 -9.34
N LEU A 72 -2.31 6.64 -8.69
CA LEU A 72 -3.05 6.17 -7.52
C LEU A 72 -2.05 5.91 -6.40
N THR A 73 -2.28 6.44 -5.21
CA THR A 73 -1.39 6.19 -4.07
C THR A 73 -2.16 5.61 -2.90
N HIS A 74 -1.71 4.47 -2.42
CA HIS A 74 -2.21 3.81 -1.22
C HIS A 74 -1.22 3.97 -0.08
N ILE A 75 -1.65 4.56 1.02
CA ILE A 75 -0.86 4.70 2.25
C ILE A 75 -0.95 3.38 3.02
N ARG A 76 0.20 2.74 3.24
CA ARG A 76 0.31 1.47 3.94
C ARG A 76 1.06 1.64 5.25
N TYR A 77 0.55 1.00 6.28
CA TYR A 77 1.21 0.94 7.60
C TYR A 77 1.70 -0.48 7.84
N LEU A 78 3.01 -0.69 7.70
CA LEU A 78 3.66 -1.99 7.82
C LEU A 78 4.34 -2.15 9.17
N SER A 79 4.20 -3.33 9.78
CA SER A 79 5.00 -3.71 10.94
C SER A 79 6.44 -4.03 10.53
N LYS A 80 7.36 -3.98 11.51
CA LYS A 80 8.76 -4.38 11.28
C LYS A 80 8.88 -5.79 10.69
N ARG A 81 8.02 -6.73 11.12
CA ARG A 81 8.02 -8.10 10.60
C ARG A 81 7.64 -8.14 9.11
N GLU A 82 6.61 -7.41 8.70
CA GLU A 82 6.17 -7.34 7.30
C GLU A 82 7.25 -6.73 6.41
N ILE A 83 7.94 -5.69 6.87
CA ILE A 83 9.07 -5.09 6.14
C ILE A 83 10.18 -6.11 5.92
N LEU A 84 10.57 -6.84 6.98
CA LEU A 84 11.62 -7.87 6.87
C LEU A 84 11.22 -9.02 5.94
N LEU A 85 9.94 -9.45 5.96
CA LEU A 85 9.43 -10.47 5.03
C LEU A 85 9.50 -9.99 3.59
N ASN A 86 9.07 -8.75 3.29
CA ASN A 86 9.17 -8.17 1.94
C ASN A 86 10.62 -8.03 1.47
N MET A 87 11.57 -7.84 2.40
CA MET A 87 12.99 -7.84 2.06
C MET A 87 13.52 -9.25 1.76
N GLN A 88 13.07 -10.27 2.49
CA GLN A 88 13.44 -11.67 2.24
C GLN A 88 12.87 -12.18 0.92
N ASP A 89 11.66 -11.75 0.57
CA ASP A 89 11.00 -12.07 -0.70
C ASP A 89 11.62 -11.29 -1.90
N GLY A 90 12.51 -10.34 -1.64
CA GLY A 90 13.15 -9.52 -2.67
C GLY A 90 12.29 -8.34 -3.16
N THR A 91 11.09 -8.17 -2.63
CA THR A 91 10.19 -7.07 -3.00
C THR A 91 10.74 -5.71 -2.54
N PHE A 92 11.34 -5.67 -1.35
CA PHE A 92 11.95 -4.45 -0.80
C PHE A 92 13.48 -4.52 -0.83
N ARG A 93 14.12 -3.40 -1.15
CA ARG A 93 15.57 -3.24 -1.06
C ARG A 93 16.06 -3.10 0.39
N SER A 94 17.36 -3.32 0.59
CA SER A 94 18.03 -3.19 1.89
C SER A 94 17.94 -1.77 2.51
N VAL A 95 17.67 -0.74 1.70
CA VAL A 95 17.39 0.63 2.16
C VAL A 95 16.25 0.71 3.17
N ALA A 96 15.33 -0.25 3.15
CA ALA A 96 14.26 -0.34 4.13
C ALA A 96 14.79 -0.55 5.57
N LEU A 97 15.98 -1.17 5.75
CA LEU A 97 16.62 -1.32 7.07
C LEU A 97 17.10 0.00 7.66
N ASP A 98 17.59 0.91 6.82
CA ASP A 98 18.05 2.22 7.27
C ASP A 98 16.87 3.05 7.79
N TYR A 99 15.70 2.87 7.18
CA TYR A 99 14.46 3.46 7.66
C TYR A 99 14.07 2.93 9.05
N LEU A 100 14.14 1.62 9.28
CA LEU A 100 13.85 1.00 10.57
C LEU A 100 14.80 1.48 11.68
N LYS A 101 16.07 1.76 11.33
CA LYS A 101 17.07 2.26 12.28
C LYS A 101 16.86 3.74 12.59
N SER A 102 16.54 4.55 11.59
CA SER A 102 16.33 5.99 11.77
C SER A 102 15.07 6.30 12.56
N THR A 103 14.04 5.47 12.47
CA THR A 103 12.76 5.66 13.17
C THR A 103 12.90 5.39 14.67
N ASN A 104 13.79 4.50 15.09
CA ASN A 104 14.08 4.33 16.52
C ASN A 104 14.60 5.63 17.18
N ASN A 105 15.12 6.58 16.38
CA ASN A 105 15.58 7.89 16.85
C ASN A 105 14.52 9.00 16.70
N ILE A 106 13.43 8.79 15.94
CA ILE A 106 12.42 9.82 15.60
C ILE A 106 11.12 9.65 16.40
N VAL A 107 10.85 8.44 16.89
CA VAL A 107 9.75 8.21 17.85
C VAL A 107 9.88 9.13 19.07
N ASP A 108 11.09 9.65 19.31
CA ASP A 108 11.34 10.62 20.40
C ASP A 108 10.87 12.06 20.11
N THR A 109 10.47 12.43 18.90
CA THR A 109 10.24 13.86 18.58
C THR A 109 8.76 14.23 18.30
N GLU A 110 7.94 13.34 17.73
CA GLU A 110 6.52 13.66 17.43
C GLU A 110 5.55 13.13 18.51
N GLU A 111 5.98 12.16 19.33
CA GLU A 111 5.20 11.65 20.48
C GLU A 111 5.48 12.40 21.79
N ASN A 112 6.31 13.44 21.79
CA ASN A 112 6.61 14.18 23.03
C ASN A 112 5.39 14.85 23.63
N ASP A 113 4.40 15.25 22.84
CA ASP A 113 3.16 15.85 23.37
C ASP A 113 2.22 14.84 24.04
N LEU A 114 2.36 13.53 23.71
CA LEU A 114 1.58 12.46 24.36
C LEU A 114 2.35 11.78 25.52
N LYS A 115 3.68 11.95 25.57
CA LYS A 115 4.56 11.27 26.55
C LYS A 115 4.52 11.85 27.95
N GLU A 116 4.19 13.13 28.14
CA GLU A 116 4.15 13.73 29.49
C GLU A 116 3.05 13.11 30.38
N ASP A 117 1.92 12.72 29.77
CA ASP A 117 0.83 12.09 30.52
C ASP A 117 1.08 10.59 30.76
N ASP A 118 1.75 9.88 29.83
CA ASP A 118 2.03 8.45 29.92
C ASP A 118 3.22 8.13 30.87
N VAL A 119 4.25 8.96 30.90
CA VAL A 119 5.37 8.83 31.85
C VAL A 119 4.90 8.93 33.31
N ASN A 120 3.89 9.76 33.56
CA ASN A 120 3.28 9.88 34.89
C ASN A 120 2.41 8.66 35.27
N SER A 121 2.01 7.83 34.31
CA SER A 121 1.21 6.62 34.56
C SER A 121 2.06 5.35 34.74
N GLY A 122 3.39 5.43 34.63
CA GLY A 122 4.30 4.30 34.87
C GLY A 122 4.28 3.23 33.78
N ILE A 123 3.83 3.58 32.58
CA ILE A 123 3.80 2.67 31.43
C ILE A 123 5.19 2.61 30.80
N ASP A 124 5.73 1.41 30.61
CA ASP A 124 7.02 1.19 29.97
C ASP A 124 6.95 1.48 28.47
N ILE A 125 7.45 2.64 28.06
CA ILE A 125 7.43 3.16 26.68
C ILE A 125 8.29 2.27 25.74
N SER A 126 9.23 1.48 26.28
CA SER A 126 10.05 0.58 25.46
C SER A 126 9.23 -0.52 24.77
N ALA A 127 8.08 -0.87 25.32
CA ALA A 127 7.16 -1.85 24.74
C ALA A 127 6.44 -1.34 23.48
N TYR A 128 6.24 -0.02 23.34
CA TYR A 128 5.57 0.58 22.19
C TYR A 128 6.41 0.53 20.91
N SER A 129 7.73 0.56 21.01
CA SER A 129 8.64 0.50 19.85
C SER A 129 8.51 -0.81 19.05
N THR A 130 8.02 -1.87 19.68
CA THR A 130 7.79 -3.18 19.02
C THR A 130 6.46 -3.24 18.27
N LEU A 131 5.51 -2.36 18.60
CA LEU A 131 4.17 -2.29 18.02
C LEU A 131 4.04 -1.18 16.97
N SER A 132 5.07 -0.33 16.81
CA SER A 132 5.04 0.77 15.86
C SER A 132 4.87 0.26 14.44
N ARG A 133 3.96 0.91 13.70
CA ARG A 133 3.77 0.68 12.28
C ARG A 133 4.46 1.79 11.50
N PHE A 134 5.13 1.40 10.43
CA PHE A 134 5.90 2.29 9.57
C PHE A 134 5.07 2.67 8.36
N LYS A 135 4.98 3.97 8.08
CA LYS A 135 4.22 4.51 6.95
C LYS A 135 4.99 4.34 5.64
N PHE A 136 4.32 3.81 4.63
CA PHE A 136 4.81 3.67 3.27
C PHE A 136 3.78 4.20 2.29
N TYR A 137 4.25 4.80 1.20
CA TYR A 137 3.43 5.21 0.08
C TYR A 137 3.63 4.22 -1.07
N GLU A 138 2.60 3.48 -1.42
CA GLU A 138 2.56 2.61 -2.57
C GLU A 138 1.85 3.35 -3.69
N THR A 139 2.60 3.79 -4.70
CA THR A 139 2.11 4.61 -5.80
C THR A 139 2.10 3.79 -7.08
N HIS A 140 0.95 3.74 -7.76
CA HIS A 140 0.76 3.14 -9.07
C HIS A 140 0.70 4.27 -10.08
N GLU A 141 1.71 4.41 -10.93
CA GLU A 141 1.80 5.51 -11.89
C GLU A 141 2.51 5.09 -13.19
N TYR A 142 2.27 5.86 -14.25
CA TYR A 142 3.00 5.71 -15.51
C TYR A 142 4.27 6.56 -15.45
N LEU A 143 5.43 5.93 -15.65
CA LEU A 143 6.73 6.59 -15.57
C LEU A 143 7.63 6.18 -16.73
N ASP A 144 8.42 7.13 -17.20
CA ASP A 144 9.66 6.83 -17.91
C ASP A 144 10.80 6.75 -16.87
N LEU A 145 11.32 5.55 -16.64
CA LEU A 145 12.40 5.34 -15.67
C LEU A 145 13.68 6.07 -16.06
N ASN A 146 13.90 6.30 -17.36
CA ASN A 146 15.10 7.01 -17.83
C ASN A 146 15.09 8.50 -17.47
N GLU A 147 13.88 9.11 -17.43
CA GLU A 147 13.72 10.50 -16.99
C GLU A 147 13.63 10.60 -15.46
N PHE A 148 13.14 9.53 -14.81
CA PHE A 148 12.88 9.54 -13.37
C PHE A 148 14.15 9.42 -12.52
N PHE A 149 15.16 8.70 -13.02
CA PHE A 149 16.43 8.50 -12.33
C PHE A 149 17.56 9.24 -13.05
N ASP A 150 18.34 9.99 -12.26
CA ASP A 150 19.61 10.52 -12.73
C ASP A 150 20.60 9.38 -13.02
N SER A 151 21.50 9.59 -13.96
CA SER A 151 22.50 8.64 -14.45
C SER A 151 23.53 8.22 -13.38
N GLY A 152 23.11 7.53 -12.36
CA GLY A 152 23.93 7.08 -11.24
C GLY A 152 23.20 6.10 -10.31
N ASP A 153 21.91 5.98 -10.48
CA ASP A 153 21.12 5.02 -9.71
C ASP A 153 21.28 3.59 -10.26
N THR A 154 21.27 2.64 -9.35
CA THR A 154 21.47 1.19 -9.66
C THR A 154 20.20 0.49 -10.10
N TRP A 155 19.23 1.19 -10.66
CA TRP A 155 18.02 0.59 -11.22
C TRP A 155 18.27 0.14 -12.67
N GLU A 156 17.74 -1.02 -13.03
CA GLU A 156 17.71 -1.45 -14.44
C GLU A 156 16.75 -0.53 -15.19
N LEU A 157 17.32 0.28 -16.10
CA LEU A 157 16.55 1.21 -16.91
C LEU A 157 15.85 0.46 -18.05
N ASP A 158 14.62 0.86 -18.33
CA ASP A 158 13.88 0.33 -19.47
C ASP A 158 14.39 0.97 -20.77
N SER A 159 14.60 0.16 -21.80
CA SER A 159 15.02 0.64 -23.12
C SER A 159 13.90 1.32 -23.92
N ASN A 160 12.66 1.24 -23.45
CA ASN A 160 11.51 1.88 -24.08
C ASN A 160 11.37 3.34 -23.60
N SER A 161 11.25 4.27 -24.53
CA SER A 161 11.01 5.70 -24.26
C SER A 161 9.56 6.05 -23.96
N LEU A 162 8.66 5.06 -23.84
CA LEU A 162 7.26 5.30 -23.50
C LEU A 162 7.05 5.10 -21.99
N PRO A 163 6.32 6.02 -21.31
CA PRO A 163 5.93 5.84 -19.94
C PRO A 163 5.21 4.50 -19.75
N SER A 164 5.73 3.66 -18.86
CA SER A 164 5.17 2.35 -18.53
C SER A 164 4.61 2.36 -17.10
N PRO A 165 3.59 1.53 -16.79
CA PRO A 165 3.00 1.51 -15.47
C PRO A 165 3.89 0.77 -14.48
N TYR A 166 4.20 1.42 -13.35
CA TYR A 166 4.98 0.86 -12.25
C TYR A 166 4.25 1.00 -10.91
N VAL A 167 4.57 0.10 -10.00
CA VAL A 167 4.24 0.23 -8.57
C VAL A 167 5.51 0.63 -7.84
N ILE A 168 5.53 1.84 -7.30
CA ILE A 168 6.64 2.41 -6.56
C ILE A 168 6.30 2.47 -5.08
N THR A 169 7.12 1.87 -4.25
CA THR A 169 6.96 1.99 -2.79
C THR A 169 8.04 2.89 -2.22
N ARG A 170 7.62 3.91 -1.47
CA ARG A 170 8.48 4.89 -0.80
C ARG A 170 8.29 4.84 0.71
N CYS A 171 9.38 5.05 1.45
CA CYS A 171 9.31 5.25 2.90
C CYS A 171 8.67 6.60 3.23
N GLY A 172 7.73 6.62 4.19
CA GLY A 172 7.01 7.84 4.56
C GLY A 172 7.89 8.95 5.15
N LEU A 173 8.91 8.61 5.93
CA LEU A 173 9.83 9.59 6.56
C LEU A 173 10.98 10.02 5.64
N SER A 174 11.68 9.06 5.06
CA SER A 174 12.89 9.35 4.26
C SER A 174 12.60 9.69 2.81
N ASN A 175 11.38 9.47 2.36
CA ASN A 175 10.95 9.54 0.96
C ASN A 175 11.83 8.69 -0.01
N LYS A 176 12.65 7.79 0.52
CA LYS A 176 13.49 6.90 -0.27
C LYS A 176 12.64 5.79 -0.89
N ILE A 177 12.96 5.46 -2.13
CA ILE A 177 12.32 4.36 -2.85
C ILE A 177 12.89 3.05 -2.34
N VAL A 178 12.01 2.15 -1.88
CA VAL A 178 12.37 0.82 -1.40
C VAL A 178 12.02 -0.28 -2.39
N SER A 179 11.10 0.00 -3.33
CA SER A 179 10.66 -0.97 -4.33
C SER A 179 10.17 -0.26 -5.59
N ILE A 180 10.48 -0.84 -6.75
CA ILE A 180 9.86 -0.53 -8.05
C ILE A 180 9.53 -1.85 -8.71
N ILE A 181 8.26 -2.06 -9.04
CA ILE A 181 7.77 -3.31 -9.64
C ILE A 181 6.99 -2.95 -10.90
N PRO A 182 7.22 -3.64 -12.04
CA PRO A 182 6.38 -3.52 -13.22
C PRO A 182 4.92 -3.85 -12.91
N ASN A 183 3.98 -3.09 -13.45
CA ASN A 183 2.54 -3.25 -13.21
C ASN A 183 1.78 -3.59 -14.49
N TRP A 184 2.30 -4.53 -15.27
CA TRP A 184 1.67 -5.08 -16.47
C TRP A 184 1.97 -6.59 -16.57
N GLN A 185 1.27 -7.27 -17.47
CA GLN A 185 1.56 -8.68 -17.77
C GLN A 185 2.78 -8.77 -18.70
N GLU A 186 3.67 -9.72 -18.46
CA GLU A 186 4.90 -9.91 -19.27
C GLU A 186 4.61 -10.13 -20.76
N ASP A 187 3.47 -10.74 -21.09
CA ASP A 187 3.04 -11.02 -22.47
C ASP A 187 2.31 -9.85 -23.14
N ASP A 188 2.07 -8.72 -22.41
CA ASP A 188 1.36 -7.57 -22.95
C ASP A 188 2.32 -6.55 -23.60
N PRO A 189 2.37 -6.46 -24.95
CA PRO A 189 3.24 -5.52 -25.64
C PRO A 189 2.82 -4.06 -25.44
N THR A 190 1.56 -3.81 -25.04
CA THR A 190 1.01 -2.46 -24.80
C THR A 190 1.28 -1.98 -23.38
N ARG A 191 1.74 -2.87 -22.50
CA ARG A 191 2.00 -2.59 -21.09
C ARG A 191 0.81 -1.93 -20.39
N THR A 192 -0.35 -2.54 -20.54
CA THR A 192 -1.57 -2.05 -19.90
C THR A 192 -1.49 -2.23 -18.38
N ARG A 193 -1.79 -1.17 -17.64
CA ARG A 193 -1.77 -1.18 -16.17
C ARG A 193 -2.72 -2.24 -15.60
N ILE A 194 -2.20 -3.12 -14.75
CA ILE A 194 -3.03 -4.01 -13.94
C ILE A 194 -3.67 -3.17 -12.83
N ASN A 195 -5.00 -3.07 -12.88
CA ASN A 195 -5.73 -2.37 -11.83
C ASN A 195 -6.13 -3.34 -10.71
N CYS A 196 -5.56 -3.14 -9.53
CA CYS A 196 -5.87 -3.92 -8.34
C CYS A 196 -6.84 -3.20 -7.39
N PHE A 197 -7.27 -1.99 -7.71
CA PHE A 197 -8.19 -1.20 -6.89
C PHE A 197 -9.60 -1.25 -7.45
N VAL A 198 -10.57 -1.42 -6.56
CA VAL A 198 -12.00 -1.41 -6.87
C VAL A 198 -12.67 -0.31 -6.05
N HIS A 199 -13.40 0.55 -6.73
CA HIS A 199 -14.17 1.64 -6.16
C HIS A 199 -15.63 1.23 -5.98
N TYR A 200 -16.22 1.60 -4.85
CA TYR A 200 -17.63 1.36 -4.53
C TYR A 200 -18.28 2.67 -4.11
N ASN A 201 -19.40 3.00 -4.73
CA ASN A 201 -20.23 4.15 -4.39
C ASN A 201 -21.53 3.70 -3.74
N LEU A 202 -21.97 4.41 -2.71
CA LEU A 202 -23.27 4.19 -2.09
C LEU A 202 -24.42 4.59 -3.04
N PHE A 203 -24.19 5.68 -3.80
CA PHE A 203 -25.15 6.18 -4.78
C PHE A 203 -24.56 6.00 -6.20
N PRO A 204 -25.21 5.18 -7.07
CA PRO A 204 -24.76 5.03 -8.45
C PRO A 204 -24.91 6.36 -9.20
N GLY A 205 -23.87 6.76 -9.94
CA GLY A 205 -23.85 8.00 -10.74
C GLY A 205 -23.01 9.14 -10.12
N PHE A 206 -22.43 8.95 -8.97
CA PHE A 206 -21.35 9.80 -8.46
C PHE A 206 -20.02 9.09 -8.66
N ASP A 207 -19.48 9.19 -9.87
CA ASP A 207 -18.07 8.91 -10.09
C ASP A 207 -17.24 10.07 -9.51
N ILE A 208 -16.07 9.74 -8.99
CA ILE A 208 -15.16 10.70 -8.31
C ILE A 208 -14.73 11.78 -9.27
#